data_19bd28b5d404ab850319e149f380cebe
#
_entry.id   19bd28b5d404ab850319e149f380cebe
#
_cell.length_a   1.000
_cell.length_b   1.000
_cell.length_c   1.000
_cell.angle_alpha   90.00
_cell.angle_beta   90.00
_cell.angle_gamma   90.00
#
_symmetry.space_group_name_H-M   'P 1'
#
loop_
_entity.id
_entity.type
_entity.pdbx_description
1 polymer ?
#
loop_
_entity_poly.entity_id
_entity_poly.type
_entity_poly.pdbx_seq_one_letter_code
_entity_poly.pdbx_strand_id
1 'polypeptide(L)' 'IGKAEGKAEGEAEGRLKERLEIARKLKENGFSIADIVRIAGLSPEEIDKL' A
#
# COMPACT_ATOMS: atom_id res chain seq x y z
N ILE A 1 10.33 22.61 11.36
CA ILE A 1 10.90 21.32 10.89
C ILE A 1 9.98 20.17 11.26
N GLY A 2 9.60 20.06 12.53
CA GLY A 2 8.71 18.98 12.97
C GLY A 2 7.34 18.99 12.29
N LYS A 3 6.80 20.16 11.98
CA LYS A 3 5.50 20.29 11.32
C LYS A 3 5.53 19.74 9.89
N ALA A 4 6.62 20.00 9.17
CA ALA A 4 6.77 19.52 7.82
C ALA A 4 6.89 18.00 7.80
N GLU A 5 7.64 17.43 8.73
CA GLU A 5 7.80 15.99 8.84
C GLU A 5 6.49 15.31 9.19
N GLY A 6 5.75 15.85 10.15
CA GLY A 6 4.46 15.30 10.54
C GLY A 6 3.45 15.32 9.40
N LYS A 7 3.43 16.38 8.60
CA LYS A 7 2.54 16.46 7.46
C LYS A 7 2.91 15.46 6.38
N ALA A 8 4.20 15.28 6.14
CA ALA A 8 4.68 14.31 5.15
C ALA A 8 4.33 12.87 5.58
N GLU A 9 4.46 12.55 6.86
CA GLU A 9 4.08 11.26 7.39
C GLU A 9 2.58 11.00 7.23
N GLY A 10 1.76 12.01 7.51
CA GLY A 10 0.31 11.88 7.35
C GLY A 10 -0.09 11.60 5.91
N GLU A 11 0.53 12.28 4.95
CA GLU A 11 0.27 12.04 3.54
C GLU A 11 0.74 10.65 3.11
N ALA A 12 1.89 10.22 3.60
CA ALA A 12 2.42 8.89 3.28
C ALA A 12 1.51 7.79 3.83
N GLU A 13 0.99 7.96 5.05
CA GLU A 13 0.06 7.00 5.63
C GLU A 13 -1.24 6.93 4.84
N GLY A 14 -1.77 8.06 4.40
CA GLY A 14 -2.97 8.10 3.58
C GLY A 14 -2.81 7.35 2.28
N ARG A 15 -1.68 7.56 1.61
CA ARG A 15 -1.36 6.87 0.36
C ARG A 15 -1.16 5.39 0.59
N LEU A 16 -0.52 5.03 1.69
CA LEU A 16 -0.30 3.64 2.04
C LEU A 16 -1.62 2.91 2.26
N LYS A 17 -2.55 3.54 2.96
CA LYS A 17 -3.88 2.95 3.18
C LYS A 17 -4.60 2.68 1.87
N GLU A 18 -4.57 3.63 0.94
CA GLU A 18 -5.18 3.44 -0.37
C GLU A 18 -4.55 2.26 -1.12
N ARG A 19 -3.22 2.18 -1.10
CA ARG A 19 -2.52 1.08 -1.73
C ARG A 19 -2.87 -0.26 -1.12
N LEU A 20 -2.98 -0.29 0.20
CA LEU A 20 -3.36 -1.51 0.92
C LEU A 20 -4.78 -1.95 0.56
N GLU A 21 -5.71 -1.02 0.42
CA GLU A 21 -7.07 -1.34 0.00
C GLU A 21 -7.10 -1.90 -1.41
N ILE A 22 -6.37 -1.28 -2.33
CA ILE A 22 -6.27 -1.76 -3.70
C ILE A 22 -5.67 -3.16 -3.73
N ALA A 23 -4.58 -3.37 -2.99
CA ALA A 23 -3.92 -4.66 -2.93
C ALA A 23 -4.84 -5.74 -2.36
N ARG A 24 -5.61 -5.39 -1.33
CA ARG A 24 -6.57 -6.33 -0.74
C ARG A 24 -7.62 -6.75 -1.74
N LYS A 25 -8.17 -5.80 -2.49
CA LYS A 25 -9.16 -6.09 -3.52
C LYS A 25 -8.59 -6.97 -4.61
N LEU A 26 -7.37 -6.70 -5.05
CA LEU A 26 -6.70 -7.51 -6.05
C LEU A 26 -6.46 -8.93 -5.54
N LYS A 27 -6.07 -9.05 -4.29
CA LYS A 27 -5.85 -10.36 -3.67
C LYS A 27 -7.14 -11.17 -3.62
N GLU A 28 -8.25 -10.53 -3.27
CA GLU A 28 -9.56 -11.18 -3.24
C GLU A 28 -10.02 -11.61 -4.63
N ASN A 29 -9.62 -10.89 -5.65
CA ASN A 29 -9.96 -11.21 -7.04
C ASN A 29 -9.05 -12.27 -7.66
N GLY A 30 -8.10 -12.80 -6.90
CA GLY A 30 -7.24 -13.88 -7.36
C GLY A 30 -5.98 -13.43 -8.11
N PHE A 31 -5.61 -12.18 -7.99
CA PHE A 31 -4.37 -11.69 -8.59
C PHE A 31 -3.15 -12.25 -7.86
N SER A 32 -2.08 -12.51 -8.60
CA SER A 32 -0.84 -12.99 -8.00
C SER A 32 -0.15 -11.87 -7.22
N ILE A 33 0.71 -12.24 -6.27
CA ILE A 33 1.48 -11.27 -5.50
C ILE A 33 2.32 -10.39 -6.42
N ALA A 34 2.92 -10.97 -7.46
CA ALA A 34 3.71 -10.23 -8.42
C ALA A 34 2.88 -9.14 -9.13
N ASP A 35 1.65 -9.46 -9.51
CA ASP A 35 0.76 -8.50 -10.14
C ASP A 35 0.35 -7.40 -9.16
N ILE A 36 0.05 -7.78 -7.93
CA ILE A 36 -0.34 -6.83 -6.89
C ILE A 36 0.81 -5.87 -6.58
N VAL A 37 2.04 -6.37 -6.48
CA VAL A 37 3.23 -5.54 -6.30
C VAL A 37 3.33 -4.50 -7.40
N ARG A 38 3.10 -4.90 -8.62
CA ARG A 38 3.21 -4.02 -9.78
C ARG A 38 2.09 -2.97 -9.81
N ILE A 39 0.88 -3.37 -9.53
CA ILE A 39 -0.30 -2.49 -9.61
C ILE A 39 -0.40 -1.58 -8.39
N ALA A 40 -0.30 -2.14 -7.20
CA ALA A 40 -0.46 -1.40 -5.96
C ALA A 40 0.82 -0.69 -5.51
N GLY A 41 1.97 -1.10 -6.00
CA GLY A 41 3.24 -0.50 -5.63
C GLY A 41 3.69 -0.84 -4.22
N LEU A 42 3.32 -2.02 -3.72
CA LEU A 42 3.69 -2.49 -2.40
C LEU A 42 4.74 -3.59 -2.50
N SER A 43 5.44 -3.85 -1.39
CA SER A 43 6.36 -4.97 -1.34
C SER A 43 5.59 -6.29 -1.15
N PRO A 44 6.17 -7.43 -1.57
CA PRO A 44 5.52 -8.73 -1.37
C PRO A 44 5.22 -9.01 0.09
N GLU A 45 6.08 -8.55 1.00
CA GLU A 45 5.88 -8.74 2.42
C GLU A 45 4.64 -8.02 2.93
N GLU A 46 4.40 -6.82 2.45
CA GLU A 46 3.21 -6.05 2.83
C GLU A 46 1.95 -6.71 2.32
N ILE A 47 1.98 -7.27 1.13
CA ILE A 47 0.84 -7.97 0.54
C ILE A 47 0.55 -9.24 1.31
N ASP A 48 1.57 -9.95 1.73
CA ASP A 48 1.43 -11.19 2.49
C ASP A 48 0.73 -10.97 3.84
N LYS A 49 0.86 -9.77 4.39
CA LYS A 49 0.21 -9.42 5.66
C LYS A 49 -1.26 -9.03 5.51
N LEU A 50 -1.74 -8.89 4.32
CA LEU A 50 -3.14 -8.50 4.08
C LEU A 50 -4.13 -9.62 4.33
#